data_6f43552bdf6c01f7e87e3b71c1666e6c
#
_entry.id   6f43552bdf6c01f7e87e3b71c1666e6c
#
_cell.length_a   1.000
_cell.length_b   1.000
_cell.length_c   1.000
_cell.angle_alpha   90.00
_cell.angle_beta   90.00
_cell.angle_gamma   90.00
#
_symmetry.space_group_name_H-M   'P 1'
#
loop_
_entity.id
_entity.type
_entity.pdbx_description
1 polymer ?
#
loop_
_entity_poly.entity_id
_entity_poly.type
_entity_poly.pdbx_seq_one_letter_code
_entity_poly.pdbx_strand_id
1 'polypeptide(L)'
;VNTHQLQVWGISATVGNLDEAKAVLMSPLKEDGVIVKANMDKAIEVESIFPDEIEKYPWAGHLGIKLADKVLPIIEKSRTTLIFINTRGMSERWYQTLLDINPDLAGSIALHHGSVDMELRNWVEENLHTGNLKAVVCTASLDLGVDFRPVETVIQVGSPKGVARFLQRAGRSGHRPGAKSR
;
A
#
# COMPACT_ATOMS: atom_id res chain seq x y z
N VAL A 1 -5.49 29.18 -33.82
CA VAL A 1 -5.95 29.72 -32.54
C VAL A 1 -6.85 28.65 -31.92
N ASN A 2 -6.40 28.03 -30.84
CA ASN A 2 -7.18 26.98 -30.16
C ASN A 2 -8.33 27.66 -29.39
N THR A 3 -9.56 27.37 -29.78
CA THR A 3 -10.78 27.95 -29.21
C THR A 3 -11.29 27.17 -27.98
N HIS A 4 -10.53 26.18 -27.53
CA HIS A 4 -10.92 25.37 -26.37
C HIS A 4 -10.34 25.96 -25.08
N GLN A 5 -11.22 26.18 -24.12
CA GLN A 5 -10.84 26.59 -22.76
C GLN A 5 -10.12 25.43 -22.08
N LEU A 6 -8.94 25.69 -21.51
CA LEU A 6 -8.19 24.69 -20.75
C LEU A 6 -8.93 24.41 -19.45
N GLN A 7 -9.20 23.13 -19.19
CA GLN A 7 -9.72 22.65 -17.92
C GLN A 7 -8.63 21.90 -17.16
N VAL A 8 -8.47 22.21 -15.88
CA VAL A 8 -7.48 21.57 -15.00
C VAL A 8 -8.20 20.81 -13.89
N TRP A 9 -7.85 19.55 -13.74
CA TRP A 9 -8.44 18.65 -12.74
C TRP A 9 -7.34 18.16 -11.81
N GLY A 10 -7.53 18.36 -10.51
CA GLY A 10 -6.69 17.76 -9.46
C GLY A 10 -7.44 16.62 -8.77
N ILE A 11 -6.84 15.45 -8.72
CA ILE A 11 -7.42 14.28 -8.06
C ILE A 11 -6.47 13.83 -6.95
N SER A 12 -6.97 13.72 -5.74
CA SER A 12 -6.21 13.20 -4.60
C SER A 12 -7.13 12.55 -3.58
N ALA A 13 -6.64 11.48 -2.95
CA ALA A 13 -7.34 10.80 -1.86
C ALA A 13 -6.88 11.24 -0.45
N THR A 14 -5.70 11.88 -0.33
CA THR A 14 -5.01 12.03 0.96
C THR A 14 -4.38 13.42 1.19
N VAL A 15 -4.80 14.42 0.45
CA VAL A 15 -4.35 15.81 0.66
C VAL A 15 -5.02 16.37 1.92
N GLY A 16 -4.20 16.78 2.91
CA GLY A 16 -4.70 17.32 4.17
C GLY A 16 -5.25 18.74 4.06
N ASN A 17 -4.59 19.61 3.26
CA ASN A 17 -5.01 20.99 3.04
C ASN A 17 -5.51 21.15 1.59
N LEU A 18 -6.81 20.96 1.40
CA LEU A 18 -7.42 21.05 0.07
C LEU A 18 -7.47 22.45 -0.48
N ASP A 19 -7.62 23.48 0.39
CA ASP A 19 -7.70 24.86 -0.05
C ASP A 19 -6.34 25.35 -0.58
N GLU A 20 -5.26 25.01 0.10
CA GLU A 20 -3.90 25.28 -0.37
C GLU A 20 -3.58 24.53 -1.67
N ALA A 21 -3.94 23.25 -1.74
CA ALA A 21 -3.75 22.45 -2.96
C ALA A 21 -4.53 23.04 -4.15
N LYS A 22 -5.76 23.50 -3.93
CA LYS A 22 -6.56 24.21 -4.93
C LYS A 22 -5.87 25.52 -5.35
N ALA A 23 -5.44 26.32 -4.40
CA ALA A 23 -4.77 27.61 -4.68
C ALA A 23 -3.51 27.41 -5.52
N VAL A 24 -2.69 26.42 -5.21
CA VAL A 24 -1.48 26.09 -5.98
C VAL A 24 -1.83 25.61 -7.39
N LEU A 25 -2.80 24.68 -7.50
CA LEU A 25 -3.21 24.12 -8.79
C LEU A 25 -3.80 25.18 -9.73
N MET A 26 -4.59 26.09 -9.19
CA MET A 26 -5.31 27.12 -9.96
C MET A 26 -4.49 28.40 -10.18
N SER A 27 -3.36 28.55 -9.50
CA SER A 27 -2.55 29.79 -9.54
C SER A 27 -2.19 30.27 -10.95
N PRO A 28 -1.88 29.40 -11.95
CA PRO A 28 -1.60 29.83 -13.32
C PRO A 28 -2.83 30.33 -14.09
N LEU A 29 -4.03 29.92 -13.70
CA LEU A 29 -5.28 30.18 -14.42
C LEU A 29 -5.97 31.48 -13.98
N LYS A 30 -5.60 32.03 -12.83
CA LYS A 30 -6.23 33.23 -12.22
C LYS A 30 -7.76 33.08 -12.01
N GLU A 31 -8.26 31.88 -12.01
CA GLU A 31 -9.67 31.52 -11.78
C GLU A 31 -9.80 30.75 -10.48
N ASP A 32 -10.96 30.81 -9.85
CA ASP A 32 -11.23 29.99 -8.66
C ASP A 32 -11.73 28.61 -9.09
N GLY A 33 -11.28 27.58 -8.37
CA GLY A 33 -11.64 26.19 -8.62
C GLY A 33 -12.70 25.68 -7.64
N VAL A 34 -13.42 24.65 -8.02
CA VAL A 34 -14.41 23.98 -7.17
C VAL A 34 -13.80 22.72 -6.55
N ILE A 35 -13.92 22.58 -5.23
CA ILE A 35 -13.53 21.35 -4.53
C ILE A 35 -14.75 20.43 -4.46
N VAL A 36 -14.62 19.24 -5.05
CA VAL A 36 -15.62 18.17 -4.93
C VAL A 36 -15.08 17.11 -3.98
N LYS A 37 -15.75 16.93 -2.85
CA LYS A 37 -15.43 15.88 -1.86
C LYS A 37 -16.41 14.73 -1.99
N ALA A 38 -15.89 13.51 -2.11
CA ALA A 38 -16.69 12.32 -1.89
C ALA A 38 -16.80 12.07 -0.37
N ASN A 39 -18.01 12.08 0.15
CA ASN A 39 -18.29 11.71 1.54
C ASN A 39 -18.43 10.18 1.59
N MET A 40 -17.31 9.48 1.73
CA MET A 40 -17.30 8.03 1.95
C MET A 40 -16.68 7.75 3.31
N ASP A 41 -17.50 7.44 4.29
CA ASP A 41 -17.04 6.94 5.58
C ASP A 41 -16.54 5.49 5.41
N LYS A 42 -15.25 5.37 5.18
CA LYS A 42 -14.58 4.07 5.13
C LYS A 42 -14.01 3.74 6.50
N ALA A 43 -14.59 2.76 7.18
CA ALA A 43 -14.04 2.27 8.44
C ALA A 43 -12.69 1.57 8.18
N ILE A 44 -11.65 2.00 8.89
CA ILE A 44 -10.33 1.36 8.90
C ILE A 44 -10.18 0.66 10.24
N GLU A 45 -10.00 -0.64 10.22
CA GLU A 45 -9.68 -1.45 11.39
C GLU A 45 -8.16 -1.61 11.45
N VAL A 46 -7.56 -1.21 12.56
CA VAL A 46 -6.10 -1.25 12.73
C VAL A 46 -5.77 -2.16 13.90
N GLU A 47 -4.96 -3.16 13.66
CA GLU A 47 -4.43 -4.06 14.67
C GLU A 47 -2.90 -3.97 14.70
N SER A 48 -2.31 -3.98 15.89
CA SER A 48 -0.86 -3.95 16.06
C SER A 48 -0.35 -5.32 16.44
N ILE A 49 0.65 -5.81 15.71
CA ILE A 49 1.32 -7.08 16.00
C ILE A 49 2.59 -6.80 16.79
N PHE A 50 2.65 -7.33 18.00
CA PHE A 50 3.80 -7.19 18.89
C PHE A 50 4.54 -8.51 19.09
N PRO A 51 5.87 -8.47 19.34
CA PRO A 51 6.60 -9.63 19.81
C PRO A 51 6.12 -10.04 21.21
N ASP A 52 6.24 -11.32 21.55
CA ASP A 52 5.84 -11.84 22.86
C ASP A 52 6.81 -11.37 23.95
N GLU A 53 8.08 -11.13 23.60
CA GLU A 53 9.10 -10.63 24.48
C GLU A 53 9.69 -9.32 23.94
N ILE A 54 9.86 -8.32 24.82
CA ILE A 54 10.53 -7.06 24.48
C ILE A 54 12.03 -7.26 24.60
N GLU A 55 12.66 -7.69 23.51
CA GLU A 55 14.12 -7.71 23.44
C GLU A 55 14.66 -6.30 23.14
N LYS A 56 15.82 -5.95 23.71
CA LYS A 56 16.56 -4.75 23.32
C LYS A 56 17.13 -4.95 21.92
N TYR A 57 16.41 -4.47 20.90
CA TYR A 57 16.91 -4.52 19.53
C TYR A 57 17.91 -3.41 19.24
N PRO A 58 19.01 -3.69 18.53
CA PRO A 58 19.81 -2.63 17.95
C PRO A 58 18.96 -1.82 16.96
N TRP A 59 19.11 -0.51 16.96
CA TRP A 59 18.34 0.47 16.20
C TRP A 59 18.35 0.29 14.65
N ALA A 60 19.22 -0.59 14.15
CA ALA A 60 19.42 -0.81 12.73
C ALA A 60 19.00 -2.23 12.31
N GLY A 61 17.83 -2.37 11.74
CA GLY A 61 17.70 -3.28 10.62
C GLY A 61 16.97 -4.61 10.82
N HIS A 62 16.53 -5.03 12.00
CA HIS A 62 15.81 -6.30 12.17
C HIS A 62 14.33 -6.15 12.53
N LEU A 63 13.78 -4.96 12.29
CA LEU A 63 12.38 -4.66 12.59
C LEU A 63 11.45 -5.59 11.84
N GLY A 64 10.78 -6.43 12.61
CA GLY A 64 9.65 -7.20 12.17
C GLY A 64 9.92 -8.58 11.58
N ILE A 65 11.13 -8.95 11.15
CA ILE A 65 11.38 -10.31 10.59
C ILE A 65 11.00 -11.43 11.57
N LYS A 66 11.28 -11.25 12.86
CA LYS A 66 10.88 -12.18 13.92
C LYS A 66 9.35 -12.29 14.09
N LEU A 67 8.58 -11.40 13.48
CA LEU A 67 7.12 -11.45 13.48
C LEU A 67 6.55 -12.15 12.24
N ALA A 68 7.38 -12.67 11.36
CA ALA A 68 6.93 -13.34 10.15
C ALA A 68 6.04 -14.53 10.47
N ASP A 69 6.33 -15.28 11.54
CA ASP A 69 5.49 -16.37 12.03
C ASP A 69 4.09 -15.91 12.43
N LYS A 70 3.95 -14.71 13.00
CA LYS A 70 2.66 -14.11 13.36
C LYS A 70 1.92 -13.54 12.15
N VAL A 71 2.65 -13.16 11.11
CA VAL A 71 2.08 -12.64 9.85
C VAL A 71 1.56 -13.76 8.96
N LEU A 72 2.19 -14.93 8.99
CA LEU A 72 1.82 -16.06 8.15
C LEU A 72 0.33 -16.47 8.29
N PRO A 73 -0.24 -16.65 9.49
CA PRO A 73 -1.66 -16.98 9.65
C PRO A 73 -2.60 -15.89 9.09
N ILE A 74 -2.18 -14.64 9.08
CA ILE A 74 -2.94 -13.52 8.49
C ILE A 74 -2.97 -13.65 6.98
N ILE A 75 -1.81 -13.95 6.36
CA ILE A 75 -1.71 -14.21 4.93
C ILE A 75 -2.60 -15.38 4.54
N GLU A 76 -2.55 -16.47 5.29
CA GLU A 76 -3.32 -17.70 5.01
C GLU A 76 -4.83 -17.48 5.07
N LYS A 77 -5.30 -16.68 6.02
CA LYS A 77 -6.73 -16.35 6.17
C LYS A 77 -7.22 -15.36 5.11
N SER A 78 -6.37 -14.47 4.63
CA SER A 78 -6.73 -13.44 3.67
C SER A 78 -6.74 -13.99 2.25
N ARG A 79 -7.59 -13.45 1.39
CA ARG A 79 -7.56 -13.75 -0.05
C ARG A 79 -6.30 -13.22 -0.70
N THR A 80 -5.99 -11.95 -0.43
CA THR A 80 -4.79 -11.28 -0.90
C THR A 80 -4.30 -10.28 0.14
N THR A 81 -3.01 -10.29 0.42
CA THR A 81 -2.36 -9.42 1.41
C THR A 81 -1.26 -8.58 0.77
N LEU A 82 -1.25 -7.27 1.02
CA LEU A 82 -0.09 -6.43 0.73
C LEU A 82 0.76 -6.23 1.98
N ILE A 83 2.06 -6.46 1.87
CA ILE A 83 3.01 -6.28 2.98
C ILE A 83 3.96 -5.14 2.61
N PHE A 84 3.69 -3.95 3.16
CA PHE A 84 4.49 -2.76 2.91
C PHE A 84 5.71 -2.70 3.80
N ILE A 85 6.87 -2.55 3.20
CA ILE A 85 8.18 -2.45 3.86
C ILE A 85 8.90 -1.21 3.37
N ASN A 86 9.70 -0.57 4.24
CA ASN A 86 10.26 0.74 3.91
C ASN A 86 11.51 0.70 3.02
N THR A 87 12.21 -0.44 2.95
CA THR A 87 13.44 -0.57 2.16
C THR A 87 13.42 -1.82 1.30
N ARG A 88 14.12 -1.78 0.15
CA ARG A 88 14.23 -2.90 -0.79
C ARG A 88 14.85 -4.13 -0.12
N GLY A 89 16.04 -3.98 0.45
CA GLY A 89 16.74 -5.11 1.06
C GLY A 89 15.96 -5.77 2.21
N MET A 90 15.12 -5.01 2.94
CA MET A 90 14.24 -5.59 3.94
C MET A 90 13.05 -6.31 3.29
N SER A 91 12.52 -5.80 2.17
CA SER A 91 11.44 -6.48 1.45
C SER A 91 11.90 -7.81 0.86
N GLU A 92 13.12 -7.88 0.34
CA GLU A 92 13.73 -9.12 -0.14
C GLU A 92 13.91 -10.14 1.00
N ARG A 93 14.39 -9.68 2.17
CA ARG A 93 14.54 -10.53 3.36
C ARG A 93 13.19 -11.05 3.86
N TRP A 94 12.17 -10.21 3.92
CA TRP A 94 10.83 -10.62 4.29
C TRP A 94 10.27 -11.66 3.35
N TYR A 95 10.41 -11.43 2.04
CA TYR A 95 9.99 -12.37 1.01
C TYR A 95 10.66 -13.74 1.20
N GLN A 96 11.99 -13.76 1.36
CA GLN A 96 12.75 -14.97 1.60
C GLN A 96 12.34 -15.65 2.91
N THR A 97 12.20 -14.90 4.01
CA THR A 97 11.81 -15.46 5.32
C THR A 97 10.43 -16.11 5.26
N LEU A 98 9.47 -15.52 4.56
CA LEU A 98 8.14 -16.12 4.40
C LEU A 98 8.21 -17.45 3.64
N LEU A 99 9.04 -17.54 2.61
CA LEU A 99 9.28 -18.80 1.87
C LEU A 99 10.03 -19.84 2.70
N ASP A 100 10.98 -19.41 3.54
CA ASP A 100 11.72 -20.32 4.41
C ASP A 100 10.81 -20.93 5.50
N ILE A 101 9.86 -20.15 6.02
CA ILE A 101 8.89 -20.61 7.03
C ILE A 101 7.81 -21.49 6.39
N ASN A 102 7.30 -21.09 5.24
CA ASN A 102 6.26 -21.82 4.52
C ASN A 102 6.58 -21.92 3.03
N PRO A 103 7.28 -22.98 2.59
CA PRO A 103 7.63 -23.19 1.17
C PRO A 103 6.41 -23.34 0.24
N ASP A 104 5.23 -23.70 0.76
CA ASP A 104 4.00 -23.81 -0.03
C ASP A 104 3.49 -22.47 -0.56
N LEU A 105 4.02 -21.36 -0.04
CA LEU A 105 3.77 -20.03 -0.58
C LEU A 105 4.50 -19.76 -1.93
N ALA A 106 5.44 -20.62 -2.33
CA ALA A 106 6.15 -20.48 -3.59
C ALA A 106 5.15 -20.44 -4.77
N GLY A 107 5.33 -19.42 -5.64
CA GLY A 107 4.42 -19.19 -6.76
C GLY A 107 3.13 -18.43 -6.40
N SER A 108 2.77 -18.33 -5.11
CA SER A 108 1.59 -17.59 -4.65
C SER A 108 1.93 -16.26 -3.97
N ILE A 109 3.20 -16.02 -3.66
CA ILE A 109 3.68 -14.73 -3.17
C ILE A 109 4.67 -14.11 -4.16
N ALA A 110 4.73 -12.79 -4.16
CA ALA A 110 5.59 -12.02 -5.06
C ALA A 110 6.29 -10.87 -4.33
N LEU A 111 7.36 -10.36 -4.97
CA LEU A 111 8.12 -9.20 -4.53
C LEU A 111 7.91 -8.05 -5.52
N HIS A 112 7.67 -6.84 -5.02
CA HIS A 112 7.46 -5.65 -5.85
C HIS A 112 8.17 -4.42 -5.31
N HIS A 113 9.24 -4.01 -5.97
CA HIS A 113 9.94 -2.75 -5.67
C HIS A 113 10.66 -2.20 -6.92
N GLY A 114 11.11 -0.96 -6.88
CA GLY A 114 11.65 -0.26 -8.04
C GLY A 114 12.93 -0.83 -8.67
N SER A 115 13.57 -1.83 -8.05
CA SER A 115 14.72 -2.54 -8.64
C SER A 115 14.35 -3.91 -9.25
N VAL A 116 13.10 -4.35 -9.08
CA VAL A 116 12.58 -5.52 -9.79
C VAL A 116 12.39 -5.13 -11.26
N ASP A 117 12.69 -6.04 -12.15
CA ASP A 117 12.48 -5.87 -13.59
C ASP A 117 11.04 -5.43 -13.92
N MET A 118 10.89 -4.62 -14.95
CA MET A 118 9.60 -4.05 -15.31
C MET A 118 8.58 -5.11 -15.74
N GLU A 119 9.03 -6.13 -16.46
CA GLU A 119 8.14 -7.22 -16.90
C GLU A 119 7.62 -8.01 -15.69
N LEU A 120 8.50 -8.29 -14.73
CA LEU A 120 8.09 -8.95 -13.48
C LEU A 120 7.14 -8.08 -12.64
N ARG A 121 7.36 -6.77 -12.58
CA ARG A 121 6.44 -5.86 -11.88
C ARG A 121 5.06 -5.84 -12.54
N ASN A 122 5.01 -5.75 -13.86
CA ASN A 122 3.76 -5.80 -14.61
C ASN A 122 3.05 -7.14 -14.38
N TRP A 123 3.78 -8.24 -14.37
CA TRP A 123 3.24 -9.56 -14.04
C TRP A 123 2.64 -9.61 -12.64
N VAL A 124 3.32 -9.02 -11.64
CA VAL A 124 2.79 -8.95 -10.25
C VAL A 124 1.51 -8.13 -10.21
N GLU A 125 1.47 -6.97 -10.87
CA GLU A 125 0.30 -6.09 -10.92
C GLU A 125 -0.90 -6.78 -11.58
N GLU A 126 -0.69 -7.49 -12.69
CA GLU A 126 -1.72 -8.28 -13.37
C GLU A 126 -2.24 -9.41 -12.48
N ASN A 127 -1.36 -10.14 -11.81
CA ASN A 127 -1.75 -11.24 -10.92
C ASN A 127 -2.40 -10.74 -9.61
N LEU A 128 -2.09 -9.52 -9.14
CA LEU A 128 -2.87 -8.84 -8.12
C LEU A 128 -4.27 -8.49 -8.64
N HIS A 129 -4.37 -7.98 -9.86
CA HIS A 129 -5.66 -7.62 -10.47
C HIS A 129 -6.57 -8.84 -10.64
N THR A 130 -6.03 -9.96 -11.06
CA THR A 130 -6.78 -11.23 -11.24
C THR A 130 -7.03 -11.97 -9.93
N GLY A 131 -6.28 -11.64 -8.85
CA GLY A 131 -6.41 -12.27 -7.54
C GLY A 131 -5.70 -13.63 -7.44
N ASN A 132 -4.69 -13.87 -8.27
CA ASN A 132 -3.90 -15.10 -8.28
C ASN A 132 -2.80 -15.11 -7.20
N LEU A 133 -2.44 -13.94 -6.67
CA LEU A 133 -1.43 -13.83 -5.62
C LEU A 133 -2.06 -13.81 -4.22
N LYS A 134 -1.49 -14.61 -3.35
CA LYS A 134 -1.86 -14.69 -1.93
C LYS A 134 -1.28 -13.52 -1.14
N ALA A 135 -0.03 -13.15 -1.43
CA ALA A 135 0.60 -11.97 -0.84
C ALA A 135 1.60 -11.31 -1.79
N VAL A 136 1.78 -10.00 -1.62
CA VAL A 136 2.87 -9.25 -2.27
C VAL A 136 3.64 -8.47 -1.22
N VAL A 137 4.93 -8.74 -1.12
CA VAL A 137 5.87 -7.96 -0.33
C VAL A 137 6.34 -6.79 -1.17
N CYS A 138 6.07 -5.57 -0.73
CA CYS A 138 6.33 -4.39 -1.56
C CYS A 138 6.91 -3.22 -0.76
N THR A 139 7.47 -2.26 -1.50
CA THR A 139 7.86 -0.96 -0.97
C THR A 139 6.82 0.11 -1.36
N ALA A 140 7.21 1.38 -1.38
CA ALA A 140 6.35 2.46 -1.85
C ALA A 140 5.91 2.34 -3.34
N SER A 141 6.41 1.35 -4.06
CA SER A 141 6.08 1.10 -5.47
C SER A 141 4.59 0.79 -5.73
N LEU A 142 3.87 0.33 -4.71
CA LEU A 142 2.42 0.09 -4.76
C LEU A 142 1.61 1.11 -3.92
N ASP A 143 2.24 2.21 -3.45
CA ASP A 143 1.52 3.26 -2.73
C ASP A 143 0.50 3.97 -3.64
N LEU A 144 0.83 4.20 -4.91
CA LEU A 144 0.05 4.98 -5.87
C LEU A 144 0.11 4.39 -7.28
N GLY A 145 -0.85 4.76 -8.13
CA GLY A 145 -0.77 4.62 -9.59
C GLY A 145 -1.09 3.25 -10.15
N VAL A 146 -1.46 2.28 -9.33
CA VAL A 146 -1.80 0.93 -9.81
C VAL A 146 -3.27 0.64 -9.53
N ASP A 147 -3.98 0.28 -10.58
CA ASP A 147 -5.37 -0.18 -10.50
C ASP A 147 -5.39 -1.71 -10.40
N PHE A 148 -5.47 -2.20 -9.20
CA PHE A 148 -5.68 -3.62 -8.95
C PHE A 148 -6.90 -3.83 -8.07
N ARG A 149 -7.44 -5.05 -8.10
CA ARG A 149 -8.56 -5.41 -7.25
C ARG A 149 -8.22 -5.14 -5.78
N PRO A 150 -9.22 -4.73 -4.98
CA PRO A 150 -8.98 -4.48 -3.58
C PRO A 150 -8.38 -5.72 -2.93
N VAL A 151 -7.28 -5.50 -2.26
CA VAL A 151 -6.71 -6.50 -1.37
C VAL A 151 -7.55 -6.57 -0.10
N GLU A 152 -7.55 -7.69 0.56
CA GLU A 152 -8.33 -7.87 1.78
C GLU A 152 -7.60 -7.29 2.99
N THR A 153 -6.30 -7.49 3.05
CA THR A 153 -5.46 -7.10 4.19
C THR A 153 -4.23 -6.34 3.73
N VAL A 154 -3.90 -5.29 4.49
CA VAL A 154 -2.65 -4.55 4.34
C VAL A 154 -1.83 -4.66 5.62
N ILE A 155 -0.61 -5.13 5.52
CA ILE A 155 0.34 -5.20 6.62
C ILE A 155 1.40 -4.12 6.43
N GLN A 156 1.62 -3.31 7.44
CA GLN A 156 2.67 -2.30 7.47
C GLN A 156 3.80 -2.74 8.39
N VAL A 157 4.98 -2.99 7.84
CA VAL A 157 6.18 -3.30 8.62
C VAL A 157 6.95 -2.01 8.89
N GLY A 158 7.04 -1.66 10.18
CA GLY A 158 7.62 -0.40 10.62
C GLY A 158 6.75 0.83 10.34
N SER A 159 7.26 2.03 10.64
CA SER A 159 6.52 3.28 10.49
C SER A 159 6.23 3.62 9.01
N PRO A 160 5.01 4.00 8.64
CA PRO A 160 4.68 4.44 7.28
C PRO A 160 5.26 5.81 6.90
N LYS A 161 5.99 6.47 7.81
CA LYS A 161 6.56 7.82 7.63
C LYS A 161 5.52 8.90 7.31
N GLY A 162 4.39 8.85 7.99
CA GLY A 162 3.35 9.89 7.93
C GLY A 162 1.94 9.33 7.76
N VAL A 163 0.97 10.09 8.27
CA VAL A 163 -0.46 9.71 8.28
C VAL A 163 -1.00 9.58 6.86
N ALA A 164 -0.64 10.50 5.96
CA ALA A 164 -1.11 10.46 4.57
C ALA A 164 -0.72 9.15 3.89
N ARG A 165 0.53 8.69 4.06
CA ARG A 165 0.99 7.42 3.50
C ARG A 165 0.32 6.22 4.17
N PHE A 166 0.10 6.27 5.48
CA PHE A 166 -0.67 5.26 6.17
C PHE A 166 -2.07 5.10 5.56
N LEU A 167 -2.78 6.21 5.38
CA LEU A 167 -4.12 6.21 4.78
C LEU A 167 -4.10 5.75 3.31
N GLN A 168 -3.09 6.12 2.53
CA GLN A 168 -2.91 5.63 1.16
C GLN A 168 -2.78 4.10 1.12
N ARG A 169 -1.95 3.53 2.00
CA ARG A 169 -1.75 2.08 2.09
C ARG A 169 -2.98 1.36 2.61
N ALA A 170 -3.55 1.83 3.71
CA ALA A 170 -4.81 1.30 4.25
C ALA A 170 -5.95 1.39 3.22
N GLY A 171 -5.94 2.44 2.40
CA GLY A 171 -6.86 2.61 1.28
C GLY A 171 -6.79 1.53 0.21
N ARG A 172 -5.72 0.73 0.14
CA ARG A 172 -5.59 -0.40 -0.78
C ARG A 172 -6.45 -1.60 -0.41
N SER A 173 -6.93 -1.69 0.83
CA SER A 173 -7.87 -2.72 1.26
C SER A 173 -9.32 -2.22 1.26
N GLY A 174 -10.28 -3.16 1.14
CA GLY A 174 -11.69 -2.88 1.37
C GLY A 174 -12.37 -1.93 0.38
N HIS A 175 -12.20 -2.09 -0.93
CA HIS A 175 -12.86 -1.25 -1.97
C HIS A 175 -14.32 -1.61 -2.26
N ARG A 176 -14.96 -2.50 -1.51
CA ARG A 176 -16.39 -2.76 -1.65
C ARG A 176 -17.18 -1.81 -0.76
N PRO A 177 -18.31 -1.27 -1.22
CA PRO A 177 -19.22 -0.52 -0.35
C PRO A 177 -19.56 -1.35 0.88
N GLY A 178 -19.32 -0.82 2.08
CA GLY A 178 -19.55 -1.52 3.35
C GLY A 178 -18.45 -2.48 3.81
N ALA A 179 -17.37 -2.67 3.05
CA ALA A 179 -16.22 -3.47 3.50
C ALA A 179 -15.29 -2.64 4.42
N LYS A 180 -14.83 -3.26 5.50
CA LYS A 180 -13.81 -2.67 6.38
C LYS A 180 -12.42 -2.85 5.75
N SER A 181 -11.57 -1.83 5.82
CA SER A 181 -10.13 -1.97 5.53
C SER A 181 -9.44 -2.60 6.73
N ARG A 182 -8.70 -3.67 6.53
CA ARG A 182 -7.81 -4.28 7.51
C ARG A 182 -6.35 -4.18 7.08
#